data_6873e18c368409709340124baec8e3f2
#
_entry.id   6873e18c368409709340124baec8e3f2
#
_cell.length_a   1.000
_cell.length_b   1.000
_cell.length_c   1.000
_cell.angle_alpha   90.00
_cell.angle_beta   90.00
_cell.angle_gamma   90.00
#
_symmetry.space_group_name_H-M   'P 1'
#
loop_
_entity.id
_entity.type
_entity.pdbx_description
1 polymer ?
#
loop_
_entity_poly.entity_id
_entity_poly.type
_entity_poly.pdbx_seq_one_letter_code
_entity_poly.pdbx_strand_id
1 'polypeptide(L)'
;MERYTLKLDASWRPIEIIDGFKGFNMCFTGRANVVLKYDDGFFPAVIVLKSYVRKKFMSYACNRKNVVWRDKNICQYCGGRFPFSELTMDHVTPKSRGGDKSWTNIVACCKRCNNKKGNRTPEEAKMPLIKKPLIPRWNIHVLLRDKKIPQEWEDYI
;
A
#
# COMPACT_ATOMS: atom_id res chain seq x y z
N MET A 1 25.01 4.28 -6.27
CA MET A 1 23.52 4.30 -6.41
C MET A 1 22.97 3.06 -5.74
N GLU A 2 21.96 3.21 -4.88
CA GLU A 2 21.26 2.03 -4.35
C GLU A 2 20.51 1.36 -5.50
N ARG A 3 20.81 0.08 -5.76
CA ARG A 3 20.09 -0.74 -6.74
C ARG A 3 19.06 -1.59 -6.02
N TYR A 4 17.86 -1.61 -6.56
CA TYR A 4 16.76 -2.44 -6.07
C TYR A 4 16.42 -3.51 -7.09
N THR A 5 15.92 -4.65 -6.61
CA THR A 5 15.49 -5.77 -7.44
C THR A 5 14.01 -6.01 -7.22
N LEU A 6 13.24 -6.09 -8.29
CA LEU A 6 11.86 -6.55 -8.27
C LEU A 6 11.82 -8.08 -8.14
N LYS A 7 11.18 -8.57 -7.10
CA LYS A 7 11.04 -10.00 -6.86
C LYS A 7 9.64 -10.48 -7.25
N LEU A 8 9.58 -11.45 -8.13
CA LEU A 8 8.35 -12.12 -8.57
C LEU A 8 8.21 -13.47 -7.86
N ASP A 9 6.99 -13.95 -7.66
CA ASP A 9 6.73 -15.34 -7.27
C ASP A 9 6.82 -16.28 -8.49
N ALA A 10 6.71 -17.58 -8.27
CA ALA A 10 6.76 -18.58 -9.35
C ALA A 10 5.59 -18.46 -10.36
N SER A 11 4.58 -17.62 -10.08
CA SER A 11 3.49 -17.28 -11.01
C SER A 11 3.70 -15.92 -11.69
N TRP A 12 4.93 -15.41 -11.67
CA TRP A 12 5.34 -14.13 -12.28
C TRP A 12 4.64 -12.90 -11.68
N ARG A 13 4.09 -13.01 -10.48
CA ARG A 13 3.45 -11.89 -9.79
C ARG A 13 4.46 -11.13 -8.94
N PRO A 14 4.52 -9.81 -9.02
CA PRO A 14 5.41 -9.03 -8.19
C PRO A 14 5.01 -9.15 -6.71
N ILE A 15 5.97 -9.48 -5.84
CA ILE A 15 5.73 -9.72 -4.42
C ILE A 15 6.48 -8.78 -3.50
N GLU A 16 7.66 -8.31 -3.91
CA GLU A 16 8.52 -7.51 -3.04
C GLU A 16 9.55 -6.74 -3.86
N ILE A 17 9.98 -5.61 -3.33
CA ILE A 17 11.17 -4.88 -3.79
C ILE A 17 12.24 -5.09 -2.74
N ILE A 18 13.36 -5.65 -3.15
CA ILE A 18 14.49 -5.97 -2.29
C ILE A 18 15.74 -5.19 -2.73
N ASP A 19 16.73 -5.12 -1.85
CA ASP A 19 18.04 -4.60 -2.19
C ASP A 19 18.73 -5.45 -3.27
N GLY A 20 19.52 -4.82 -4.15
CA GLY A 20 20.16 -5.50 -5.28
C GLY A 20 21.13 -6.61 -4.87
N PHE A 21 21.88 -6.46 -3.77
CA PHE A 21 22.74 -7.51 -3.24
C PHE A 21 21.93 -8.72 -2.75
N LYS A 22 20.80 -8.46 -2.11
CA LYS A 22 19.88 -9.52 -1.68
C LYS A 22 19.33 -10.28 -2.88
N GLY A 23 18.95 -9.55 -3.95
CA GLY A 23 18.52 -10.13 -5.22
C GLY A 23 19.60 -11.00 -5.85
N PHE A 24 20.83 -10.48 -5.96
CA PHE A 24 22.00 -11.21 -6.44
C PHE A 24 22.25 -12.48 -5.64
N ASN A 25 22.27 -12.39 -4.32
CA ASN A 25 22.51 -13.54 -3.43
C ASN A 25 21.43 -14.63 -3.57
N MET A 26 20.17 -14.24 -3.79
CA MET A 26 19.09 -15.19 -4.03
C MET A 26 19.29 -15.96 -5.34
N CYS A 27 19.78 -15.32 -6.39
CA CYS A 27 20.11 -15.96 -7.64
C CYS A 27 21.35 -16.85 -7.51
N PHE A 28 22.40 -16.37 -6.87
CA PHE A 28 23.64 -17.11 -6.61
C PHE A 28 23.41 -18.40 -5.80
N THR A 29 22.54 -18.33 -4.80
CA THR A 29 22.19 -19.50 -3.96
C THR A 29 21.12 -20.40 -4.61
N GLY A 30 20.74 -20.16 -5.87
CA GLY A 30 19.80 -20.99 -6.61
C GLY A 30 18.35 -20.90 -6.17
N ARG A 31 17.97 -19.93 -5.31
CA ARG A 31 16.61 -19.72 -4.83
C ARG A 31 15.71 -18.95 -5.81
N ALA A 32 16.31 -18.21 -6.71
CA ALA A 32 15.62 -17.44 -7.74
C ALA A 32 16.38 -17.52 -9.08
N ASN A 33 15.68 -17.26 -10.18
CA ASN A 33 16.27 -17.08 -11.49
C ASN A 33 16.27 -15.58 -11.83
N VAL A 34 17.32 -15.12 -12.54
CA VAL A 34 17.37 -13.79 -13.12
C VAL A 34 16.41 -13.74 -14.30
N VAL A 35 15.53 -12.75 -14.31
CA VAL A 35 14.63 -12.47 -15.45
C VAL A 35 15.20 -11.34 -16.29
N LEU A 36 15.61 -10.25 -15.65
CA LEU A 36 16.20 -9.09 -16.28
C LEU A 36 17.33 -8.52 -15.41
N LYS A 37 18.38 -8.03 -16.05
CA LYS A 37 19.48 -7.31 -15.39
C LYS A 37 19.42 -5.82 -15.72
N TYR A 38 20.04 -5.00 -14.89
CA TYR A 38 20.35 -3.62 -15.25
C TYR A 38 21.43 -3.57 -16.34
N ASP A 39 21.54 -2.44 -17.05
CA ASP A 39 22.52 -2.24 -18.14
C ASP A 39 23.96 -2.49 -17.72
N ASP A 40 24.30 -2.29 -16.43
CA ASP A 40 25.64 -2.60 -15.89
C ASP A 40 25.93 -4.13 -15.83
N GLY A 41 24.91 -4.95 -16.08
CA GLY A 41 25.01 -6.42 -16.14
C GLY A 41 25.29 -7.11 -14.82
N PHE A 42 25.54 -6.38 -13.75
CA PHE A 42 25.94 -6.96 -12.45
C PHE A 42 24.76 -7.31 -11.57
N PHE A 43 23.87 -6.35 -11.31
CA PHE A 43 22.71 -6.60 -10.45
C PHE A 43 21.49 -7.04 -11.25
N PRO A 44 20.70 -8.01 -10.71
CA PRO A 44 19.43 -8.35 -11.30
C PRO A 44 18.43 -7.19 -11.06
N ALA A 45 17.77 -6.74 -12.12
CA ALA A 45 16.67 -5.79 -12.04
C ALA A 45 15.37 -6.51 -11.64
N VAL A 46 15.14 -7.71 -12.22
CA VAL A 46 13.98 -8.55 -11.95
C VAL A 46 14.41 -9.99 -11.71
N ILE A 47 13.87 -10.61 -10.66
CA ILE A 47 14.08 -12.04 -10.36
C ILE A 47 12.75 -12.76 -10.16
N VAL A 48 12.70 -14.04 -10.51
CA VAL A 48 11.55 -14.93 -10.24
C VAL A 48 11.96 -16.05 -9.30
N LEU A 49 11.14 -16.30 -8.29
CA LEU A 49 11.38 -17.39 -7.34
C LEU A 49 11.12 -18.74 -8.00
N LYS A 50 11.93 -19.74 -7.69
CA LYS A 50 11.74 -21.12 -8.16
C LYS A 50 10.57 -21.83 -7.49
N SER A 51 10.17 -21.38 -6.31
CA SER A 51 9.08 -21.98 -5.56
C SER A 51 7.94 -20.97 -5.34
N TYR A 52 6.71 -21.50 -5.28
CA TYR A 52 5.55 -20.71 -4.94
C TYR A 52 5.64 -20.26 -3.47
N VAL A 53 5.62 -18.97 -3.25
CA VAL A 53 5.53 -18.41 -1.90
C VAL A 53 4.06 -18.16 -1.60
N ARG A 54 3.49 -18.93 -0.69
CA ARG A 54 2.15 -18.62 -0.13
C ARG A 54 2.24 -17.25 0.52
N LYS A 55 1.65 -16.24 -0.12
CA LYS A 55 1.65 -14.88 0.44
C LYS A 55 1.02 -14.93 1.83
N LYS A 56 1.81 -14.71 2.87
CA LYS A 56 1.22 -14.08 4.06
C LYS A 56 0.68 -12.75 3.58
N PHE A 57 -0.62 -12.52 3.69
CA PHE A 57 -1.21 -11.21 3.45
C PHE A 57 -0.38 -10.22 4.26
N MET A 58 0.46 -9.43 3.60
CA MET A 58 1.11 -8.32 4.27
C MET A 58 0.01 -7.35 4.65
N SER A 59 -0.39 -7.40 5.92
CA SER A 59 -1.32 -6.43 6.46
C SER A 59 -0.56 -5.10 6.55
N TYR A 60 -0.90 -4.17 5.67
CA TYR A 60 -0.40 -2.81 5.83
C TYR A 60 -0.88 -2.25 7.15
N ALA A 61 0.02 -1.58 7.87
CA ALA A 61 -0.38 -0.87 9.08
C ALA A 61 -1.49 0.15 8.75
N CYS A 62 -2.55 0.14 9.53
CA CYS A 62 -3.62 1.14 9.43
C CYS A 62 -3.10 2.47 9.99
N ASN A 63 -2.38 3.23 9.15
CA ASN A 63 -1.83 4.55 9.46
C ASN A 63 -2.37 5.61 8.49
N ARG A 64 -2.17 6.89 8.81
CA ARG A 64 -2.69 8.01 8.02
C ARG A 64 -2.27 7.95 6.55
N LYS A 65 -1.00 7.65 6.28
CA LYS A 65 -0.46 7.57 4.91
C LYS A 65 -1.19 6.52 4.08
N ASN A 66 -1.41 5.34 4.65
CA ASN A 66 -2.03 4.21 3.99
C ASN A 66 -3.56 4.38 3.85
N VAL A 67 -4.22 4.98 4.85
CA VAL A 67 -5.66 5.26 4.81
C VAL A 67 -5.99 6.32 3.76
N VAL A 68 -5.24 7.44 3.74
CA VAL A 68 -5.42 8.50 2.75
C VAL A 68 -5.16 7.98 1.33
N TRP A 69 -4.17 7.11 1.16
CA TRP A 69 -3.92 6.46 -0.12
C TRP A 69 -5.08 5.53 -0.53
N ARG A 70 -5.57 4.64 0.36
CA ARG A 70 -6.71 3.76 0.09
C ARG A 70 -7.92 4.56 -0.39
N ASP A 71 -8.15 5.70 0.24
CA ASP A 71 -9.29 6.58 -0.04
C ASP A 71 -8.99 7.60 -1.16
N LYS A 72 -7.86 7.44 -1.89
CA LYS A 72 -7.47 8.22 -3.08
C LYS A 72 -7.43 9.74 -2.84
N ASN A 73 -6.99 10.18 -1.65
CA ASN A 73 -7.00 11.59 -1.23
C ASN A 73 -8.40 12.22 -1.22
N ILE A 74 -9.45 11.43 -1.05
CA ILE A 74 -10.85 11.87 -1.03
C ILE A 74 -11.39 11.77 0.40
N CYS A 75 -12.02 12.83 0.89
CA CYS A 75 -12.77 12.80 2.13
C CYS A 75 -13.98 11.88 2.00
N GLN A 76 -14.10 10.87 2.86
CA GLN A 76 -15.17 9.86 2.77
C GLN A 76 -16.55 10.38 3.25
N TYR A 77 -16.63 11.62 3.74
CA TYR A 77 -17.91 12.26 4.13
C TYR A 77 -18.42 13.25 3.08
N CYS A 78 -17.57 14.18 2.61
CA CYS A 78 -18.02 15.21 1.66
C CYS A 78 -17.63 14.94 0.21
N GLY A 79 -16.81 13.95 -0.08
CA GLY A 79 -16.37 13.62 -1.44
C GLY A 79 -15.30 14.55 -2.01
N GLY A 80 -14.93 15.61 -1.32
CA GLY A 80 -13.89 16.54 -1.78
C GLY A 80 -12.52 15.86 -1.81
N ARG A 81 -11.73 16.21 -2.82
CA ARG A 81 -10.31 15.82 -2.92
C ARG A 81 -9.46 16.88 -2.22
N PHE A 82 -8.55 16.44 -1.38
CA PHE A 82 -7.68 17.32 -0.58
C PHE A 82 -6.23 16.86 -0.63
N PRO A 83 -5.26 17.77 -0.47
CA PRO A 83 -3.87 17.38 -0.28
C PRO A 83 -3.70 16.57 1.02
N PHE A 84 -2.65 15.77 1.09
CA PHE A 84 -2.38 14.92 2.25
C PHE A 84 -2.35 15.70 3.58
N SER A 85 -1.84 16.94 3.57
CA SER A 85 -1.75 17.81 4.77
C SER A 85 -3.10 18.14 5.39
N GLU A 86 -4.17 18.18 4.59
CA GLU A 86 -5.53 18.56 5.02
C GLU A 86 -6.43 17.37 5.38
N LEU A 87 -5.98 16.16 5.07
CA LEU A 87 -6.71 14.93 5.40
C LEU A 87 -6.24 14.36 6.73
N THR A 88 -7.18 13.91 7.53
CA THR A 88 -6.99 13.21 8.80
C THR A 88 -7.57 11.81 8.74
N MET A 89 -7.30 11.00 9.76
CA MET A 89 -8.02 9.74 9.99
C MET A 89 -9.17 9.99 10.97
N ASP A 90 -10.31 9.41 10.68
CA ASP A 90 -11.45 9.40 11.59
C ASP A 90 -11.94 7.97 11.83
N HIS A 91 -12.40 7.72 13.06
CA HIS A 91 -13.04 6.47 13.43
C HIS A 91 -14.52 6.52 13.07
N VAL A 92 -14.99 5.60 12.22
CA VAL A 92 -16.42 5.48 11.86
C VAL A 92 -17.24 5.28 13.13
N THR A 93 -16.95 4.23 13.91
CA THR A 93 -17.39 4.10 15.29
C THR A 93 -16.36 4.79 16.18
N PRO A 94 -16.72 5.83 16.94
CA PRO A 94 -15.77 6.58 17.76
C PRO A 94 -14.99 5.69 18.74
N LYS A 95 -13.72 6.03 18.99
CA LYS A 95 -12.87 5.29 19.94
C LYS A 95 -13.50 5.21 21.34
N SER A 96 -14.13 6.27 21.81
CA SER A 96 -14.84 6.32 23.11
C SER A 96 -16.05 5.38 23.21
N ARG A 97 -16.50 4.86 22.06
CA ARG A 97 -17.63 3.91 21.95
C ARG A 97 -17.15 2.51 21.52
N GLY A 98 -15.89 2.19 21.78
CA GLY A 98 -15.32 0.87 21.47
C GLY A 98 -14.82 0.71 20.03
N GLY A 99 -14.78 1.79 19.23
CA GLY A 99 -14.24 1.72 17.88
C GLY A 99 -12.73 1.48 17.89
N ASP A 100 -12.29 0.44 17.20
CA ASP A 100 -10.88 0.07 17.06
C ASP A 100 -10.17 0.83 15.92
N LYS A 101 -8.84 0.77 15.93
CA LYS A 101 -8.02 1.29 14.84
C LYS A 101 -7.79 0.20 13.78
N SER A 102 -8.86 -0.20 13.10
CA SER A 102 -8.81 -1.19 12.02
C SER A 102 -9.13 -0.57 10.66
N TRP A 103 -8.79 -1.30 9.61
CA TRP A 103 -9.09 -0.91 8.23
C TRP A 103 -10.59 -0.77 7.95
N THR A 104 -11.43 -1.48 8.70
CA THR A 104 -12.88 -1.47 8.56
C THR A 104 -13.56 -0.39 9.39
N ASN A 105 -12.80 0.28 10.27
CA ASN A 105 -13.32 1.35 11.13
C ASN A 105 -12.66 2.72 10.90
N ILE A 106 -11.60 2.81 10.10
CA ILE A 106 -10.89 4.08 9.85
C ILE A 106 -11.11 4.55 8.41
N VAL A 107 -11.40 5.85 8.25
CA VAL A 107 -11.55 6.52 6.95
C VAL A 107 -10.70 7.79 6.87
N ALA A 108 -10.36 8.21 5.63
CA ALA A 108 -9.79 9.53 5.38
C ALA A 108 -10.91 10.58 5.38
N CYS A 109 -10.70 11.68 6.09
CA CYS A 109 -11.63 12.80 6.09
C CYS A 109 -10.89 14.14 6.17
N CYS A 110 -11.48 15.21 5.64
CA CYS A 110 -10.95 16.56 5.82
C CYS A 110 -11.18 17.04 7.26
N LYS A 111 -10.34 17.96 7.74
CA LYS A 111 -10.42 18.51 9.10
C LYS A 111 -11.83 19.06 9.43
N ARG A 112 -12.47 19.73 8.46
CA ARG A 112 -13.82 20.26 8.62
C ARG A 112 -14.86 19.18 8.90
N CYS A 113 -14.86 18.10 8.12
CA CYS A 113 -15.78 16.98 8.31
C CYS A 113 -15.50 16.22 9.60
N ASN A 114 -14.22 16.02 9.94
CA ASN A 114 -13.83 15.39 11.19
C ASN A 114 -14.38 16.16 12.42
N ASN A 115 -14.16 17.47 12.46
CA ASN A 115 -14.68 18.32 13.53
C ASN A 115 -16.23 18.32 13.58
N LYS A 116 -16.90 18.39 12.40
CA LYS A 116 -18.36 18.36 12.33
C LYS A 116 -18.92 17.03 12.84
N LYS A 117 -18.31 15.89 12.51
CA LYS A 117 -18.75 14.58 12.98
C LYS A 117 -18.49 14.43 14.49
N GLY A 118 -17.32 14.84 14.96
CA GLY A 118 -16.95 14.73 16.38
C GLY A 118 -17.06 13.30 16.89
N ASN A 119 -17.56 13.14 18.11
CA ASN A 119 -17.70 11.85 18.79
C ASN A 119 -19.04 11.14 18.51
N ARG A 120 -19.56 11.29 17.27
CA ARG A 120 -20.79 10.67 16.81
C ARG A 120 -20.51 9.63 15.74
N THR A 121 -21.44 8.70 15.53
CA THR A 121 -21.41 7.84 14.33
C THR A 121 -21.79 8.64 13.09
N PRO A 122 -21.50 8.14 11.87
CA PRO A 122 -21.93 8.79 10.63
C PRO A 122 -23.45 9.01 10.58
N GLU A 123 -24.23 8.07 11.07
CA GLU A 123 -25.70 8.11 11.12
C GLU A 123 -26.19 9.22 12.05
N GLU A 124 -25.66 9.28 13.27
CA GLU A 124 -25.98 10.33 14.25
C GLU A 124 -25.56 11.72 13.78
N ALA A 125 -24.45 11.81 13.05
CA ALA A 125 -23.98 13.07 12.49
C ALA A 125 -24.71 13.47 11.21
N LYS A 126 -25.56 12.60 10.65
CA LYS A 126 -26.19 12.73 9.32
C LYS A 126 -25.14 12.95 8.21
N MET A 127 -24.02 12.21 8.31
CA MET A 127 -22.87 12.28 7.42
C MET A 127 -22.55 10.89 6.87
N PRO A 128 -23.32 10.38 5.91
CA PRO A 128 -23.13 9.04 5.38
C PRO A 128 -21.74 8.92 4.71
N LEU A 129 -21.14 7.75 4.82
CA LEU A 129 -19.91 7.42 4.13
C LEU A 129 -20.16 7.22 2.64
N ILE A 130 -19.29 7.76 1.79
CA ILE A 130 -19.31 7.52 0.34
C ILE A 130 -19.04 6.04 0.04
N LYS A 131 -18.10 5.45 0.78
CA LYS A 131 -17.75 4.03 0.66
C LYS A 131 -17.52 3.42 2.03
N LYS A 132 -18.01 2.20 2.22
CA LYS A 132 -17.68 1.40 3.40
C LYS A 132 -16.17 1.13 3.42
N PRO A 133 -15.47 1.40 4.54
CA PRO A 133 -14.05 1.14 4.63
C PRO A 133 -13.78 -0.39 4.59
N LEU A 134 -12.83 -0.77 3.74
CA LEU A 134 -12.42 -2.16 3.55
C LEU A 134 -10.92 -2.30 3.77
N ILE A 135 -10.48 -3.51 4.07
CA ILE A 135 -9.06 -3.85 4.08
C ILE A 135 -8.53 -3.74 2.65
N PRO A 136 -7.50 -2.91 2.38
CA PRO A 136 -6.97 -2.79 1.04
C PRO A 136 -6.37 -4.13 0.60
N ARG A 137 -6.67 -4.54 -0.64
CA ARG A 137 -6.00 -5.68 -1.25
C ARG A 137 -4.53 -5.32 -1.49
N TRP A 138 -3.65 -6.31 -1.29
CA TRP A 138 -2.25 -6.12 -1.60
C TRP A 138 -2.10 -5.80 -3.10
N ASN A 139 -1.32 -4.75 -3.39
CA ASN A 139 -0.96 -4.38 -4.74
C ASN A 139 0.46 -3.81 -4.72
N ILE A 140 1.29 -4.20 -5.68
CA ILE A 140 2.66 -3.71 -5.85
C ILE A 140 2.73 -2.18 -5.97
N HIS A 141 1.73 -1.55 -6.56
CA HIS A 141 1.65 -0.08 -6.67
C HIS A 141 1.70 0.64 -5.32
N VAL A 142 1.38 -0.04 -4.21
CA VAL A 142 1.56 0.52 -2.85
C VAL A 142 3.03 0.61 -2.47
N LEU A 143 3.83 -0.38 -2.88
CA LEU A 143 5.28 -0.39 -2.63
C LEU A 143 6.00 0.63 -3.53
N LEU A 144 5.47 0.90 -4.71
CA LEU A 144 6.04 1.79 -5.72
C LEU A 144 5.63 3.25 -5.54
N ARG A 145 4.66 3.54 -4.70
CA ARG A 145 4.02 4.86 -4.56
C ARG A 145 4.97 6.05 -4.45
N ASP A 146 6.08 5.88 -3.75
CA ASP A 146 7.05 6.95 -3.46
C ASP A 146 8.42 6.67 -4.14
N LYS A 147 8.48 5.72 -5.07
CA LYS A 147 9.72 5.32 -5.74
C LYS A 147 9.62 5.63 -7.23
N LYS A 148 10.74 6.10 -7.82
CA LYS A 148 10.89 6.06 -9.27
C LYS A 148 10.90 4.59 -9.68
N ILE A 149 10.00 4.23 -10.58
CA ILE A 149 9.93 2.89 -11.15
C ILE A 149 11.04 2.80 -12.18
N PRO A 150 12.01 1.87 -12.05
CA PRO A 150 12.98 1.61 -13.11
C PRO A 150 12.26 1.14 -14.39
N GLN A 151 12.74 1.54 -15.55
CA GLN A 151 12.17 1.15 -16.84
C GLN A 151 12.12 -0.38 -16.99
N GLU A 152 13.11 -1.06 -16.44
CA GLU A 152 13.23 -2.52 -16.47
C GLU A 152 12.10 -3.26 -15.73
N TRP A 153 11.28 -2.55 -14.94
CA TRP A 153 10.18 -3.17 -14.19
C TRP A 153 8.81 -2.99 -14.84
N GLU A 154 8.69 -2.13 -15.87
CA GLU A 154 7.41 -1.72 -16.43
C GLU A 154 6.54 -2.89 -16.90
N ASP A 155 7.15 -3.91 -17.52
CA ASP A 155 6.44 -5.09 -18.01
C ASP A 155 6.01 -6.07 -16.90
N TYR A 156 6.41 -5.85 -15.65
CA TYR A 156 6.22 -6.79 -14.53
C TYR A 156 5.35 -6.23 -13.39
N ILE A 157 4.81 -5.01 -13.51
CA ILE A 157 4.04 -4.34 -12.45
C ILE A 157 2.61 -3.95 -12.85
#